data_70985ff716e5783deafb5641aefa332d
#
_entry.id   70985ff716e5783deafb5641aefa332d
#
_cell.length_a   1.000
_cell.length_b   1.000
_cell.length_c   1.000
_cell.angle_alpha   90.00
_cell.angle_beta   90.00
_cell.angle_gamma   90.00
#
_symmetry.space_group_name_H-M   'P 1'
#
loop_
_entity.id
_entity.type
_entity.pdbx_description
1 polymer ?
#
loop_
_entity_poly.entity_id
_entity_poly.type
_entity_poly.pdbx_seq_one_letter_code
_entity_poly.pdbx_strand_id
1 'polypeptide(L)'
;TLTDLFRFLSTLKNLHDWRLTPVSNSTTTKYPGFADLKPSHQKISDIFRFLQEAVVPNAHFRIILNQSAIEKQYYTDEGGSMHFNGTVCSALSSHLFILPDGKVTICEQLYWNPRFIIGDAKKSGLKEIWQSPEALHLCNLSRKDLSRQSKCKACTYFEECFGYGNRCWSDIIKAYGKECWDYPDPRCCLAPEMKNRLDY
;
A
#
# COMPACT_ATOMS: atom_id res chain seq x y z
N THR A 1 24.33 -7.15 12.31
CA THR A 1 23.49 -6.11 12.98
C THR A 1 23.16 -4.99 12.00
N LEU A 2 22.22 -4.08 12.35
CA LEU A 2 21.95 -2.87 11.55
C LEU A 2 23.18 -1.97 11.45
N THR A 3 23.98 -1.90 12.49
CA THR A 3 25.24 -1.14 12.51
C THR A 3 26.24 -1.68 11.47
N ASP A 4 26.38 -2.99 11.38
CA ASP A 4 27.31 -3.60 10.41
C ASP A 4 26.82 -3.42 8.98
N LEU A 5 25.50 -3.53 8.78
CA LEU A 5 24.88 -3.22 7.49
C LEU A 5 25.09 -1.75 7.11
N PHE A 6 24.90 -0.81 8.04
CA PHE A 6 25.16 0.61 7.79
C PHE A 6 26.62 0.86 7.41
N ARG A 7 27.59 0.27 8.15
CA ARG A 7 29.02 0.38 7.81
C ARG A 7 29.29 -0.13 6.40
N PHE A 8 28.72 -1.29 6.03
CA PHE A 8 28.87 -1.83 4.68
C PHE A 8 28.25 -0.89 3.65
N LEU A 9 27.01 -0.45 3.83
CA LEU A 9 26.32 0.46 2.91
C LEU A 9 27.09 1.78 2.74
N SER A 10 27.75 2.28 3.79
CA SER A 10 28.57 3.49 3.76
C SER A 10 29.83 3.36 2.90
N THR A 11 30.24 2.13 2.53
CA THR A 11 31.33 1.93 1.56
C THR A 11 30.89 2.09 0.10
N LEU A 12 29.58 2.07 -0.17
CA LEU A 12 29.03 2.10 -1.51
C LEU A 12 28.84 3.54 -1.99
N LYS A 13 29.78 4.05 -2.79
CA LYS A 13 29.82 5.44 -3.27
C LYS A 13 28.60 5.89 -4.05
N ASN A 14 27.91 4.96 -4.76
CA ASN A 14 26.76 5.24 -5.62
C ASN A 14 25.41 4.88 -4.98
N LEU A 15 25.40 4.66 -3.68
CA LEU A 15 24.16 4.41 -2.95
C LEU A 15 23.41 5.73 -2.74
N HIS A 16 22.18 5.81 -3.25
CA HIS A 16 21.34 7.00 -3.12
C HIS A 16 20.34 6.88 -1.96
N ASP A 17 19.76 5.72 -1.80
CA ASP A 17 18.70 5.47 -0.82
C ASP A 17 18.91 4.15 -0.09
N TRP A 18 18.65 4.16 1.21
CA TRP A 18 18.43 2.96 2.00
C TRP A 18 17.02 2.98 2.58
N ARG A 19 16.17 2.07 2.13
CA ARG A 19 14.80 1.94 2.63
C ARG A 19 14.71 0.80 3.63
N LEU A 20 14.14 1.09 4.80
CA LEU A 20 13.80 0.10 5.80
C LEU A 20 12.28 0.01 5.93
N THR A 21 11.79 -1.22 5.80
CA THR A 21 10.35 -1.50 5.90
C THR A 21 10.16 -2.64 6.89
N PRO A 22 9.31 -2.50 7.90
CA PRO A 22 8.93 -3.62 8.77
C PRO A 22 8.32 -4.75 7.95
N VAL A 23 8.63 -5.99 8.32
CA VAL A 23 8.03 -7.15 7.69
C VAL A 23 6.53 -7.21 7.96
N SER A 24 5.74 -7.50 6.94
CA SER A 24 4.29 -7.67 7.03
C SER A 24 3.88 -9.04 6.49
N ASN A 25 2.76 -9.55 6.99
CA ASN A 25 2.21 -10.82 6.48
C ASN A 25 1.72 -10.67 5.04
N SER A 26 1.86 -11.73 4.27
CA SER A 26 1.27 -11.81 2.93
C SER A 26 -0.26 -11.84 3.01
N THR A 27 -0.92 -11.30 1.97
CA THR A 27 -2.38 -11.41 1.81
C THR A 27 -2.84 -12.83 1.46
N THR A 28 -1.95 -13.64 0.93
CA THR A 28 -2.27 -14.97 0.37
C THR A 28 -1.68 -16.11 1.15
N THR A 29 -0.49 -15.92 1.69
CA THR A 29 0.26 -16.98 2.38
C THR A 29 0.54 -16.55 3.80
N LYS A 30 -0.06 -17.25 4.75
CA LYS A 30 0.29 -17.09 6.16
C LYS A 30 1.54 -17.92 6.41
N TYR A 31 2.65 -17.26 6.71
CA TYR A 31 3.86 -17.94 7.16
C TYR A 31 3.69 -18.36 8.63
N PRO A 32 3.76 -19.65 8.98
CA PRO A 32 3.49 -20.12 10.33
C PRO A 32 4.40 -19.49 11.41
N GLY A 33 5.63 -19.18 11.06
CA GLY A 33 6.62 -18.52 11.94
C GLY A 33 6.59 -16.98 11.87
N PHE A 34 5.57 -16.36 11.28
CA PHE A 34 5.54 -14.90 11.12
C PHE A 34 5.58 -14.15 12.46
N ALA A 35 4.90 -14.70 13.47
CA ALA A 35 4.88 -14.10 14.80
C ALA A 35 6.30 -13.96 15.40
N ASP A 36 7.19 -14.93 15.12
CA ASP A 36 8.57 -14.93 15.60
C ASP A 36 9.45 -13.95 14.83
N LEU A 37 9.07 -13.62 13.57
CA LEU A 37 9.78 -12.66 12.74
C LEU A 37 9.30 -11.23 12.97
N LYS A 38 8.05 -11.05 13.41
CA LYS A 38 7.47 -9.71 13.62
C LYS A 38 8.15 -9.04 14.83
N PRO A 39 8.83 -7.90 14.62
CA PRO A 39 9.41 -7.18 15.74
C PRO A 39 8.31 -6.58 16.62
N SER A 40 8.55 -6.51 17.93
CA SER A 40 7.66 -5.79 18.86
C SER A 40 7.65 -4.29 18.56
N HIS A 41 6.59 -3.59 18.96
CA HIS A 41 6.51 -2.13 18.83
C HIS A 41 7.70 -1.43 19.50
N GLN A 42 8.13 -1.91 20.67
CA GLN A 42 9.33 -1.38 21.35
C GLN A 42 10.58 -1.54 20.48
N LYS A 43 10.77 -2.72 19.89
CA LYS A 43 11.90 -2.98 19.00
C LYS A 43 11.91 -2.07 17.78
N ILE A 44 10.74 -1.84 17.18
CA ILE A 44 10.58 -0.89 16.05
C ILE A 44 10.97 0.52 16.50
N SER A 45 10.46 0.98 17.65
CA SER A 45 10.78 2.30 18.20
C SER A 45 12.28 2.46 18.49
N ASP A 46 12.93 1.45 19.04
CA ASP A 46 14.37 1.47 19.31
C ASP A 46 15.19 1.52 18.02
N ILE A 47 14.77 0.78 17.00
CA ILE A 47 15.37 0.83 15.65
C ILE A 47 15.24 2.22 15.04
N PHE A 48 14.06 2.82 15.09
CA PHE A 48 13.85 4.17 14.56
C PHE A 48 14.70 5.21 15.28
N ARG A 49 14.74 5.17 16.60
CA ARG A 49 15.58 6.06 17.39
C ARG A 49 17.05 5.91 17.02
N PHE A 50 17.57 4.69 16.98
CA PHE A 50 18.94 4.41 16.55
C PHE A 50 19.24 4.97 15.15
N LEU A 51 18.32 4.77 14.20
CA LEU A 51 18.49 5.27 12.85
C LEU A 51 18.51 6.80 12.82
N GLN A 52 17.62 7.47 13.54
CA GLN A 52 17.57 8.93 13.60
C GLN A 52 18.80 9.53 14.29
N GLU A 53 19.25 8.94 15.38
CA GLU A 53 20.32 9.50 16.21
C GLU A 53 21.73 9.14 15.70
N ALA A 54 21.92 7.91 15.24
CA ALA A 54 23.24 7.39 14.90
C ALA A 54 23.51 7.21 13.40
N VAL A 55 22.47 6.96 12.60
CA VAL A 55 22.63 6.63 11.18
C VAL A 55 22.40 7.83 10.29
N VAL A 56 21.26 8.51 10.42
CA VAL A 56 20.90 9.64 9.55
C VAL A 56 21.97 10.75 9.56
N PRO A 57 22.52 11.19 10.70
CA PRO A 57 23.55 12.24 10.71
C PRO A 57 24.87 11.86 10.05
N ASN A 58 25.14 10.56 9.90
CA ASN A 58 26.40 10.02 9.39
C ASN A 58 26.29 9.37 8.01
N ALA A 59 25.09 9.34 7.42
CA ALA A 59 24.86 8.76 6.10
C ALA A 59 25.11 9.78 5.00
N HIS A 60 25.80 9.36 3.93
CA HIS A 60 25.93 10.16 2.70
C HIS A 60 24.83 9.85 1.67
N PHE A 61 23.86 9.03 2.02
CA PHE A 61 22.69 8.62 1.25
C PHE A 61 21.43 8.83 2.08
N ARG A 62 20.28 8.90 1.40
CA ARG A 62 18.98 9.12 2.06
C ARG A 62 18.50 7.86 2.78
N ILE A 63 18.06 8.02 4.02
CA ILE A 63 17.39 6.96 4.81
C ILE A 63 15.88 7.15 4.69
N ILE A 64 15.18 6.13 4.19
CA ILE A 64 13.73 6.11 4.05
C ILE A 64 13.18 5.09 5.04
N LEU A 65 12.49 5.57 6.05
CA LEU A 65 11.82 4.75 7.05
C LEU A 65 10.34 4.65 6.68
N ASN A 66 9.93 3.50 6.17
CA ASN A 66 8.52 3.22 6.01
C ASN A 66 7.93 2.89 7.37
N GLN A 67 7.33 3.88 8.00
CA GLN A 67 6.44 3.63 9.13
C GLN A 67 5.18 2.97 8.57
N SER A 68 5.06 1.67 8.76
CA SER A 68 3.98 0.86 8.20
C SER A 68 2.59 1.19 8.76
N ALA A 69 2.53 2.00 9.80
CA ALA A 69 1.29 2.26 10.51
C ALA A 69 1.16 3.73 10.88
N ILE A 70 1.23 4.61 9.90
CA ILE A 70 0.52 5.87 10.09
C ILE A 70 -0.96 5.47 10.03
N GLU A 71 -1.63 5.50 11.16
CA GLU A 71 -3.07 5.36 11.21
C GLU A 71 -3.67 6.43 10.31
N LYS A 72 -4.13 6.01 9.14
CA LYS A 72 -4.86 6.90 8.26
C LYS A 72 -6.14 7.30 8.99
N GLN A 73 -6.36 8.58 9.14
CA GLN A 73 -7.58 9.10 9.72
C GLN A 73 -8.33 9.92 8.69
N TYR A 74 -9.64 9.71 8.61
CA TYR A 74 -10.50 10.60 7.85
C TYR A 74 -10.69 11.91 8.62
N TYR A 75 -10.65 13.00 7.90
CA TYR A 75 -10.99 14.32 8.41
C TYR A 75 -11.82 15.10 7.39
N THR A 76 -12.54 16.08 7.89
CA THR A 76 -13.29 17.03 7.06
C THR A 76 -12.50 18.33 7.03
N ASP A 77 -12.22 18.85 5.84
CA ASP A 77 -11.61 20.17 5.67
C ASP A 77 -12.64 21.31 5.86
N GLU A 78 -12.18 22.54 5.78
CA GLU A 78 -13.03 23.71 5.90
C GLU A 78 -14.14 23.80 4.83
N GLY A 79 -13.91 23.15 3.67
CA GLY A 79 -14.91 23.04 2.59
C GLY A 79 -15.92 21.93 2.78
N GLY A 80 -15.80 21.15 3.84
CA GLY A 80 -16.67 20.01 4.13
C GLY A 80 -16.29 18.72 3.41
N SER A 81 -15.17 18.70 2.71
CA SER A 81 -14.65 17.49 2.05
C SER A 81 -14.07 16.50 3.06
N MET A 82 -14.24 15.22 2.77
CA MET A 82 -13.73 14.16 3.65
C MET A 82 -12.62 13.39 2.95
N HIS A 83 -11.42 13.38 3.50
CA HIS A 83 -10.27 12.70 2.95
C HIS A 83 -9.35 12.11 4.02
N PHE A 84 -8.37 11.30 3.60
CA PHE A 84 -7.39 10.71 4.50
C PHE A 84 -6.30 11.69 4.90
N ASN A 85 -5.95 11.67 6.17
CA ASN A 85 -4.64 12.10 6.62
C ASN A 85 -3.69 10.89 6.53
N GLY A 86 -2.77 10.91 5.57
CA GLY A 86 -1.79 9.83 5.39
C GLY A 86 -1.44 9.55 3.94
N THR A 87 -0.75 8.43 3.70
CA THR A 87 -0.27 8.06 2.37
C THR A 87 -1.42 7.67 1.46
N VAL A 88 -1.56 8.38 0.35
CA VAL A 88 -2.51 8.05 -0.72
C VAL A 88 -1.98 6.89 -1.58
N CYS A 89 -2.89 6.15 -2.20
CA CYS A 89 -2.53 5.08 -3.12
C CYS A 89 -2.02 5.66 -4.44
N SER A 90 -0.81 5.28 -4.85
CA SER A 90 -0.21 5.69 -6.13
C SER A 90 -0.50 4.71 -7.29
N ALA A 91 -1.27 3.64 -7.03
CA ALA A 91 -1.65 2.67 -8.05
C ALA A 91 -2.32 3.35 -9.25
N LEU A 92 -1.83 3.06 -10.46
CA LEU A 92 -2.30 3.63 -11.73
C LEU A 92 -2.23 5.17 -11.85
N SER A 93 -1.72 5.88 -10.86
CA SER A 93 -1.40 7.30 -11.00
C SER A 93 0.07 7.51 -11.38
N SER A 94 0.98 6.77 -10.75
CA SER A 94 2.42 6.86 -11.01
C SER A 94 3.16 5.51 -10.96
N HIS A 95 2.49 4.42 -10.57
CA HIS A 95 3.13 3.11 -10.39
C HIS A 95 2.33 1.98 -11.01
N LEU A 96 3.06 1.03 -11.57
CA LEU A 96 2.65 -0.32 -11.90
C LEU A 96 3.79 -1.28 -11.55
N PHE A 97 3.49 -2.56 -11.42
CA PHE A 97 4.45 -3.59 -11.05
C PHE A 97 4.46 -4.69 -12.10
N ILE A 98 5.66 -5.04 -12.58
CA ILE A 98 5.88 -6.16 -13.50
C ILE A 98 6.31 -7.36 -12.67
N LEU A 99 5.55 -8.43 -12.78
CA LEU A 99 5.80 -9.68 -12.08
C LEU A 99 6.84 -10.54 -12.83
N PRO A 100 7.48 -11.50 -12.15
CA PRO A 100 8.49 -12.36 -12.79
C PRO A 100 7.97 -13.17 -14.00
N ASP A 101 6.67 -13.45 -14.03
CA ASP A 101 6.02 -14.13 -15.17
C ASP A 101 5.63 -13.18 -16.31
N GLY A 102 5.92 -11.88 -16.20
CA GLY A 102 5.62 -10.84 -17.18
C GLY A 102 4.25 -10.21 -17.02
N LYS A 103 3.38 -10.69 -16.15
CA LYS A 103 2.12 -10.04 -15.85
C LYS A 103 2.35 -8.68 -15.21
N VAL A 104 1.43 -7.76 -15.43
CA VAL A 104 1.49 -6.41 -14.89
C VAL A 104 0.31 -6.18 -13.94
N THR A 105 0.60 -5.70 -12.76
CA THR A 105 -0.38 -5.42 -11.71
C THR A 105 -0.24 -3.98 -11.17
N ILE A 106 -1.29 -3.50 -10.52
CA ILE A 106 -1.31 -2.17 -9.91
C ILE A 106 -0.63 -2.12 -8.52
N CYS A 107 -0.39 -3.28 -7.90
CA CYS A 107 0.18 -3.36 -6.56
C CYS A 107 0.87 -4.72 -6.39
N GLU A 108 2.08 -4.72 -5.83
CA GLU A 108 2.86 -5.93 -5.56
C GLU A 108 2.16 -6.89 -4.59
N GLN A 109 1.26 -6.39 -3.76
CA GLN A 109 0.49 -7.23 -2.83
C GLN A 109 -0.77 -7.86 -3.45
N LEU A 110 -1.13 -7.47 -4.68
CA LEU A 110 -2.33 -7.93 -5.38
C LEU A 110 -2.03 -8.81 -6.59
N TYR A 111 -0.78 -9.25 -6.76
CA TYR A 111 -0.29 -10.05 -7.88
C TYR A 111 -1.07 -11.33 -8.15
N TRP A 112 -1.71 -11.89 -7.14
CA TRP A 112 -2.47 -13.14 -7.18
C TRP A 112 -3.94 -12.95 -7.56
N ASN A 113 -4.45 -11.73 -7.55
CA ASN A 113 -5.85 -11.45 -7.80
C ASN A 113 -6.05 -10.99 -9.25
N PRO A 114 -6.74 -11.79 -10.09
CA PRO A 114 -6.90 -11.50 -11.52
C PRO A 114 -7.53 -10.13 -11.81
N ARG A 115 -8.35 -9.59 -10.90
CA ARG A 115 -8.97 -8.28 -11.04
C ARG A 115 -7.97 -7.14 -11.17
N PHE A 116 -6.80 -7.30 -10.56
CA PHE A 116 -5.76 -6.27 -10.54
C PHE A 116 -4.59 -6.56 -11.48
N ILE A 117 -4.71 -7.60 -12.32
CA ILE A 117 -3.79 -7.85 -13.42
C ILE A 117 -4.30 -7.06 -14.63
N ILE A 118 -3.51 -6.09 -15.07
CA ILE A 118 -3.89 -5.13 -16.11
C ILE A 118 -3.24 -5.41 -17.46
N GLY A 119 -2.36 -6.41 -17.55
CA GLY A 119 -1.73 -6.79 -18.80
C GLY A 119 -0.58 -7.78 -18.63
N ASP A 120 0.11 -8.00 -19.74
CA ASP A 120 1.27 -8.90 -19.86
C ASP A 120 2.37 -8.22 -20.70
N ALA A 121 3.48 -7.86 -20.06
CA ALA A 121 4.61 -7.17 -20.69
C ALA A 121 5.36 -8.03 -21.74
N LYS A 122 5.07 -9.34 -21.81
CA LYS A 122 5.56 -10.21 -22.89
C LYS A 122 4.74 -10.07 -24.18
N LYS A 123 3.53 -9.49 -24.10
CA LYS A 123 2.56 -9.40 -25.20
C LYS A 123 2.35 -7.98 -25.68
N SER A 124 2.48 -7.00 -24.79
CA SER A 124 2.15 -5.59 -25.07
C SER A 124 3.18 -4.67 -24.43
N GLY A 125 3.38 -3.51 -25.03
CA GLY A 125 4.21 -2.45 -24.48
C GLY A 125 3.61 -1.86 -23.18
N LEU A 126 4.46 -1.37 -22.29
CA LEU A 126 4.00 -0.81 -20.99
C LEU A 126 3.05 0.37 -21.18
N LYS A 127 3.22 1.19 -22.22
CA LYS A 127 2.29 2.28 -22.54
C LYS A 127 0.90 1.77 -22.91
N GLU A 128 0.83 0.69 -23.71
CA GLU A 128 -0.43 0.07 -24.08
C GLU A 128 -1.13 -0.53 -22.87
N ILE A 129 -0.38 -1.22 -22.00
CA ILE A 129 -0.90 -1.78 -20.75
C ILE A 129 -1.44 -0.68 -19.83
N TRP A 130 -0.69 0.44 -19.69
CA TRP A 130 -1.13 1.59 -18.90
C TRP A 130 -2.45 2.20 -19.42
N GLN A 131 -2.68 2.14 -20.72
CA GLN A 131 -3.86 2.64 -21.39
C GLN A 131 -4.90 1.54 -21.71
N SER A 132 -4.69 0.33 -21.19
CA SER A 132 -5.62 -0.77 -21.42
C SER A 132 -7.01 -0.51 -20.82
N PRO A 133 -8.08 -1.12 -21.36
CA PRO A 133 -9.42 -1.03 -20.79
C PRO A 133 -9.45 -1.42 -19.30
N GLU A 134 -8.67 -2.43 -18.89
CA GLU A 134 -8.56 -2.92 -17.53
C GLU A 134 -7.94 -1.85 -16.61
N ALA A 135 -6.84 -1.23 -17.03
CA ALA A 135 -6.19 -0.15 -16.27
C ALA A 135 -7.11 1.07 -16.17
N LEU A 136 -7.69 1.50 -17.30
CA LEU A 136 -8.60 2.65 -17.34
C LEU A 136 -9.86 2.43 -16.51
N HIS A 137 -10.42 1.20 -16.52
CA HIS A 137 -11.55 0.86 -15.66
C HIS A 137 -11.22 1.02 -14.17
N LEU A 138 -10.07 0.51 -13.72
CA LEU A 138 -9.63 0.66 -12.33
C LEU A 138 -9.35 2.12 -11.95
N CYS A 139 -8.82 2.94 -12.89
CA CYS A 139 -8.61 4.37 -12.67
C CYS A 139 -9.91 5.17 -12.56
N ASN A 140 -10.96 4.75 -13.28
CA ASN A 140 -12.20 5.51 -13.45
C ASN A 140 -13.40 4.79 -12.85
N LEU A 141 -13.20 4.06 -11.75
CA LEU A 141 -14.29 3.41 -11.04
C LEU A 141 -15.37 4.41 -10.66
N SER A 142 -16.60 4.05 -10.97
CA SER A 142 -17.80 4.80 -10.62
C SER A 142 -18.66 4.04 -9.61
N ARG A 143 -19.63 4.69 -9.01
CA ARG A 143 -20.59 4.02 -8.11
C ARG A 143 -21.34 2.85 -8.76
N LYS A 144 -21.48 2.86 -10.11
CA LYS A 144 -22.14 1.77 -10.85
C LYS A 144 -21.33 0.47 -10.77
N ASP A 145 -20.02 0.56 -10.69
CA ASP A 145 -19.09 -0.56 -10.65
C ASP A 145 -19.05 -1.24 -9.28
N LEU A 146 -19.58 -0.56 -8.25
CA LEU A 146 -19.57 -1.06 -6.88
C LEU A 146 -20.75 -1.99 -6.59
N SER A 147 -20.50 -2.99 -5.77
CA SER A 147 -21.52 -3.94 -5.29
C SER A 147 -22.58 -3.22 -4.45
N ARG A 148 -23.76 -3.82 -4.37
CA ARG A 148 -24.85 -3.29 -3.52
C ARG A 148 -24.51 -3.31 -2.03
N GLN A 149 -23.61 -4.20 -1.61
CA GLN A 149 -23.18 -4.32 -0.22
C GLN A 149 -22.14 -3.27 0.17
N SER A 150 -21.47 -2.67 -0.79
CA SER A 150 -20.47 -1.64 -0.53
C SER A 150 -21.11 -0.35 -0.04
N LYS A 151 -20.71 0.12 1.15
CA LYS A 151 -21.12 1.43 1.67
C LYS A 151 -20.61 2.59 0.81
N CYS A 152 -19.52 2.39 0.06
CA CYS A 152 -19.02 3.37 -0.90
C CYS A 152 -20.05 3.71 -1.98
N LYS A 153 -20.95 2.77 -2.35
CA LYS A 153 -21.95 2.97 -3.39
C LYS A 153 -22.94 4.11 -3.07
N ALA A 154 -23.27 4.27 -1.80
CA ALA A 154 -24.18 5.31 -1.31
C ALA A 154 -23.46 6.52 -0.68
N CYS A 155 -22.12 6.51 -0.63
CA CYS A 155 -21.33 7.54 0.02
C CYS A 155 -21.32 8.83 -0.82
N THR A 156 -21.68 9.97 -0.22
CA THR A 156 -21.67 11.27 -0.90
C THR A 156 -20.28 11.73 -1.32
N TYR A 157 -19.25 11.29 -0.61
CA TYR A 157 -17.84 11.64 -0.85
C TYR A 157 -17.09 10.64 -1.73
N PHE A 158 -17.78 9.69 -2.37
CA PHE A 158 -17.10 8.59 -3.10
C PHE A 158 -16.15 9.09 -4.17
N GLU A 159 -16.62 9.99 -5.04
CA GLU A 159 -15.85 10.48 -6.18
C GLU A 159 -14.61 11.25 -5.71
N GLU A 160 -14.76 12.08 -4.71
CA GLU A 160 -13.67 12.85 -4.14
C GLU A 160 -12.67 11.94 -3.43
N CYS A 161 -13.14 11.07 -2.53
CA CYS A 161 -12.32 10.08 -1.82
C CYS A 161 -11.54 9.18 -2.80
N PHE A 162 -12.19 8.74 -3.88
CA PHE A 162 -11.56 7.93 -4.91
C PHE A 162 -10.51 8.74 -5.69
N GLY A 163 -10.83 9.97 -6.07
CA GLY A 163 -9.92 10.88 -6.81
C GLY A 163 -8.66 11.21 -6.01
N TYR A 164 -8.74 11.30 -4.69
CA TYR A 164 -7.57 11.47 -3.80
C TYR A 164 -6.77 10.17 -3.57
N GLY A 165 -7.21 9.04 -4.10
CA GLY A 165 -6.55 7.76 -3.85
C GLY A 165 -6.64 7.29 -2.38
N ASN A 166 -7.71 7.67 -1.69
CA ASN A 166 -7.93 7.41 -0.26
C ASN A 166 -8.32 5.96 0.05
N ARG A 167 -7.84 5.00 -0.72
CA ARG A 167 -8.13 3.60 -0.44
C ARG A 167 -6.91 2.72 -0.71
N CYS A 168 -6.76 1.70 0.10
CA CYS A 168 -5.79 0.65 -0.13
C CYS A 168 -6.52 -0.66 -0.43
N TRP A 169 -6.57 -1.08 -1.68
CA TRP A 169 -7.23 -2.34 -2.06
C TRP A 169 -6.64 -3.56 -1.37
N SER A 170 -5.33 -3.56 -1.12
CA SER A 170 -4.68 -4.64 -0.36
C SER A 170 -5.26 -4.73 1.06
N ASP A 171 -5.39 -3.61 1.76
CA ASP A 171 -5.92 -3.58 3.13
C ASP A 171 -7.41 -3.93 3.16
N ILE A 172 -8.17 -3.46 2.19
CA ILE A 172 -9.60 -3.81 2.04
C ILE A 172 -9.76 -5.32 1.90
N ILE A 173 -8.99 -5.92 1.01
CA ILE A 173 -9.04 -7.37 0.78
C ILE A 173 -8.55 -8.16 1.99
N LYS A 174 -7.51 -7.69 2.67
CA LYS A 174 -7.05 -8.29 3.94
C LYS A 174 -8.14 -8.27 5.00
N ALA A 175 -8.79 -7.13 5.17
CA ALA A 175 -9.81 -6.94 6.20
C ALA A 175 -11.09 -7.71 5.94
N TYR A 176 -11.56 -7.77 4.69
CA TYR A 176 -12.92 -8.22 4.36
C TYR A 176 -12.98 -9.45 3.45
N GLY A 177 -11.88 -9.81 2.79
CA GLY A 177 -11.81 -10.89 1.81
C GLY A 177 -11.88 -10.38 0.36
N LYS A 178 -11.45 -11.24 -0.56
CA LYS A 178 -11.27 -10.90 -1.98
C LYS A 178 -12.53 -10.41 -2.70
N GLU A 179 -13.70 -10.87 -2.28
CA GLU A 179 -14.99 -10.50 -2.90
C GLU A 179 -15.46 -9.10 -2.44
N CYS A 180 -14.87 -8.57 -1.37
CA CYS A 180 -15.22 -7.27 -0.82
C CYS A 180 -14.22 -6.17 -1.24
N TRP A 181 -13.59 -6.31 -2.40
CA TRP A 181 -12.55 -5.41 -2.93
C TRP A 181 -13.01 -3.95 -3.05
N ASP A 182 -14.31 -3.73 -3.20
CA ASP A 182 -14.95 -2.42 -3.37
C ASP A 182 -15.49 -1.81 -2.07
N TYR A 183 -15.27 -2.49 -0.92
CA TYR A 183 -15.68 -1.99 0.39
C TYR A 183 -14.90 -0.71 0.76
N PRO A 184 -15.40 0.07 1.73
CA PRO A 184 -14.62 1.17 2.30
C PRO A 184 -13.28 0.68 2.82
N ASP A 185 -12.26 1.52 2.72
CA ASP A 185 -10.98 1.27 3.41
C ASP A 185 -11.24 1.01 4.89
N PRO A 186 -10.57 0.04 5.54
CA PRO A 186 -10.80 -0.30 6.95
C PRO A 186 -10.70 0.87 7.93
N ARG A 187 -10.02 1.94 7.53
CA ARG A 187 -9.86 3.18 8.31
C ARG A 187 -10.96 4.20 8.07
N CYS A 188 -11.88 3.92 7.13
CA CYS A 188 -13.02 4.78 6.84
C CYS A 188 -14.05 4.73 7.98
N CYS A 189 -14.64 5.88 8.31
CA CYS A 189 -15.73 5.95 9.30
C CYS A 189 -16.98 5.15 8.92
N LEU A 190 -17.16 4.86 7.62
CA LEU A 190 -18.24 4.01 7.08
C LEU A 190 -17.83 2.54 6.93
N ALA A 191 -16.60 2.18 7.32
CA ALA A 191 -16.10 0.82 7.20
C ALA A 191 -16.91 -0.12 8.11
N PRO A 192 -17.31 -1.31 7.60
CA PRO A 192 -17.88 -2.33 8.46
C PRO A 192 -16.80 -2.91 9.39
N GLU A 193 -17.23 -3.67 10.40
CA GLU A 193 -16.30 -4.41 11.25
C GLU A 193 -15.42 -5.34 10.42
N MET A 194 -14.12 -5.34 10.70
CA MET A 194 -13.14 -6.15 9.99
C MET A 194 -13.31 -7.63 10.35
N LYS A 195 -13.39 -8.50 9.34
CA LYS A 195 -13.37 -9.96 9.50
C LYS A 195 -11.99 -10.46 9.93
N ASN A 196 -10.94 -9.80 9.46
CA ASN A 196 -9.57 -10.11 9.80
C ASN A 196 -8.88 -8.84 10.27
N ARG A 197 -8.17 -8.93 11.41
CA ARG A 197 -7.38 -7.82 11.91
C ARG A 197 -6.21 -7.54 10.97
N LEU A 198 -5.96 -6.27 10.70
CA LEU A 198 -4.78 -5.84 9.95
C LEU A 198 -3.59 -5.88 10.89
N ASP A 199 -2.66 -6.80 10.64
CA ASP A 199 -1.37 -6.87 11.34
C ASP A 199 -0.34 -6.09 10.50
N TYR A 200 0.07 -4.96 11.03
CA TYR A 200 1.16 -4.14 10.49
C TYR A 200 2.40 -4.30 11.36
#